data_49cd30fd20d81dc40adb0cf82c1a7066
#
_entry.id   49cd30fd20d81dc40adb0cf82c1a7066
#
_cell.length_a   1.000
_cell.length_b   1.000
_cell.length_c   1.000
_cell.angle_alpha   90.00
_cell.angle_beta   90.00
_cell.angle_gamma   90.00
#
_symmetry.space_group_name_H-M   'P 1'
#
loop_
_entity.id
_entity.type
_entity.pdbx_description
1 polymer ?
#
loop_
_entity_poly.entity_id
_entity_poly.type
_entity_poly.pdbx_seq_one_letter_code
_entity_poly.pdbx_strand_id
1 'polypeptide(L)'
;MVVPGMSKPVKVSDYANTCYIRTSWSSLNPSEGVYIWDDPNARLTKLIQSVLNRNMRLAFRIVVDGRDQGQNTPLYVFEAGAKWYSDPNSGKETVRKSPYPDDPVFQEKYTTFIEAFAKQFNNPDIVDFIDGYGLGKWGEAHSMVYEDYSNKAKVFDWVTSLYARCFDRIPLLINYHRLVAANNVT
;
A
#
# COMPACT_ATOMS: atom_id res chain seq x y z
N MET A 1 0.55 24.26 -8.94
CA MET A 1 1.97 24.41 -8.57
C MET A 1 2.62 25.28 -9.62
N VAL A 2 3.27 26.37 -9.23
CA VAL A 2 4.01 27.25 -10.15
C VAL A 2 5.48 26.88 -10.04
N VAL A 3 6.08 26.48 -11.13
CA VAL A 3 7.54 26.22 -11.18
C VAL A 3 8.26 27.56 -11.24
N PRO A 4 9.21 27.86 -10.31
CA PRO A 4 9.94 29.11 -10.33
C PRO A 4 10.65 29.30 -11.68
N GLY A 5 10.45 30.45 -12.32
CA GLY A 5 11.06 30.80 -13.62
C GLY A 5 10.16 30.56 -14.84
N MET A 6 8.96 30.02 -14.69
CA MET A 6 8.00 29.91 -15.78
C MET A 6 6.99 31.08 -15.79
N SER A 7 6.79 31.70 -16.94
CA SER A 7 5.90 32.86 -17.11
C SER A 7 4.41 32.51 -17.12
N LYS A 8 4.03 31.23 -17.13
CA LYS A 8 2.62 30.74 -17.10
C LYS A 8 2.51 29.53 -16.17
N PRO A 9 1.39 29.39 -15.44
CA PRO A 9 1.13 28.17 -14.65
C PRO A 9 1.05 26.96 -15.59
N VAL A 10 1.87 25.95 -15.29
CA VAL A 10 1.90 24.69 -16.04
C VAL A 10 0.93 23.72 -15.38
N LYS A 11 0.04 23.14 -16.15
CA LYS A 11 -0.81 22.04 -15.67
C LYS A 11 0.04 20.76 -15.63
N VAL A 12 0.04 20.07 -14.51
CA VAL A 12 0.78 18.80 -14.36
C VAL A 12 0.38 17.77 -15.42
N SER A 13 -0.90 17.71 -15.77
CA SER A 13 -1.46 16.85 -16.83
C SER A 13 -0.89 17.11 -18.23
N ASP A 14 -0.23 18.25 -18.46
CA ASP A 14 0.40 18.53 -19.76
C ASP A 14 1.73 17.77 -19.94
N TYR A 15 2.29 17.22 -18.84
CA TYR A 15 3.60 16.55 -18.80
C TYR A 15 3.56 15.17 -18.16
N ALA A 16 2.48 14.83 -17.45
CA ALA A 16 2.33 13.57 -16.75
C ALA A 16 1.06 12.86 -17.22
N ASN A 17 1.17 11.57 -17.46
CA ASN A 17 0.05 10.69 -17.84
C ASN A 17 -0.37 9.75 -16.71
N THR A 18 0.40 9.66 -15.63
CA THR A 18 0.13 8.81 -14.48
C THR A 18 0.20 9.60 -13.18
N CYS A 19 -0.75 9.37 -12.29
CA CYS A 19 -0.74 9.88 -10.92
C CYS A 19 -0.37 8.74 -9.95
N TYR A 20 0.79 8.87 -9.32
CA TYR A 20 1.23 7.91 -8.31
C TYR A 20 0.63 8.26 -6.94
N ILE A 21 -0.13 7.32 -6.39
CA ILE A 21 -0.81 7.43 -5.10
C ILE A 21 -0.16 6.46 -4.10
N ARG A 22 0.63 7.02 -3.18
CA ARG A 22 1.14 6.29 -2.02
C ARG A 22 0.24 6.59 -0.82
N THR A 23 -0.41 5.57 -0.29
CA THR A 23 -1.41 5.73 0.77
C THR A 23 -1.39 4.55 1.73
N SER A 24 -1.89 4.77 2.95
CA SER A 24 -1.98 3.70 3.95
C SER A 24 -3.19 2.78 3.68
N TRP A 25 -3.09 1.54 4.13
CA TRP A 25 -4.23 0.63 4.17
C TRP A 25 -5.39 1.24 4.97
N SER A 26 -5.12 1.81 6.15
CA SER A 26 -6.14 2.45 6.99
C SER A 26 -6.89 3.59 6.30
N SER A 27 -6.23 4.30 5.35
CA SER A 27 -6.89 5.35 4.56
C SER A 27 -7.78 4.80 3.46
N LEU A 28 -7.54 3.58 2.99
CA LEU A 28 -8.34 2.91 1.97
C LEU A 28 -9.48 2.07 2.54
N ASN A 29 -9.26 1.53 3.75
CA ASN A 29 -10.19 0.63 4.43
C ASN A 29 -10.18 0.96 5.94
N PRO A 30 -10.85 2.04 6.35
CA PRO A 30 -10.79 2.56 7.72
C PRO A 30 -11.47 1.65 8.75
N SER A 31 -12.44 0.84 8.33
CA SER A 31 -13.14 -0.16 9.15
C SER A 31 -13.38 -1.41 8.33
N GLU A 32 -13.62 -2.54 8.99
CA GLU A 32 -13.85 -3.81 8.32
C GLU A 32 -15.03 -3.71 7.34
N GLY A 33 -14.82 -4.11 6.08
CA GLY A 33 -15.81 -4.05 5.02
C GLY A 33 -16.17 -2.64 4.52
N VAL A 34 -15.55 -1.59 5.05
CA VAL A 34 -15.77 -0.20 4.61
C VAL A 34 -14.60 0.27 3.75
N TYR A 35 -14.86 0.58 2.51
CA TYR A 35 -13.84 0.99 1.57
C TYR A 35 -14.05 2.43 1.10
N ILE A 36 -12.96 3.19 1.05
CA ILE A 36 -12.99 4.62 0.74
C ILE A 36 -13.55 4.91 -0.65
N TRP A 37 -13.33 4.01 -1.61
CA TRP A 37 -13.83 4.16 -2.99
C TRP A 37 -15.35 4.03 -3.14
N ASP A 38 -16.04 3.50 -2.11
CA ASP A 38 -17.50 3.45 -2.06
C ASP A 38 -18.12 4.78 -1.58
N ASP A 39 -17.30 5.69 -1.01
CA ASP A 39 -17.73 7.03 -0.63
C ASP A 39 -17.30 8.07 -1.67
N PRO A 40 -18.24 8.60 -2.49
CA PRO A 40 -17.94 9.63 -3.51
C PRO A 40 -17.49 10.96 -2.90
N ASN A 41 -17.72 11.18 -1.61
CA ASN A 41 -17.33 12.41 -0.91
C ASN A 41 -15.95 12.33 -0.28
N ALA A 42 -15.38 11.15 -0.16
CA ALA A 42 -14.06 10.97 0.41
C ALA A 42 -12.99 11.70 -0.42
N ARG A 43 -12.02 12.29 0.29
CA ARG A 43 -10.96 13.09 -0.34
C ARG A 43 -10.17 12.30 -1.38
N LEU A 44 -9.83 11.05 -1.07
CA LEU A 44 -9.05 10.20 -1.98
C LEU A 44 -9.87 9.79 -3.21
N THR A 45 -11.15 9.48 -3.04
CA THR A 45 -12.07 9.17 -4.14
C THR A 45 -12.20 10.36 -5.09
N LYS A 46 -12.36 11.57 -4.54
CA LYS A 46 -12.37 12.81 -5.35
C LYS A 46 -11.04 13.04 -6.09
N LEU A 47 -9.91 12.72 -5.46
CA LEU A 47 -8.61 12.79 -6.11
C LEU A 47 -8.55 11.81 -7.29
N ILE A 48 -8.91 10.55 -7.08
CA ILE A 48 -8.94 9.52 -8.12
C ILE A 48 -9.81 9.98 -9.30
N GLN A 49 -11.04 10.42 -9.05
CA GLN A 49 -11.93 10.92 -10.09
C GLN A 49 -11.33 12.13 -10.83
N SER A 50 -10.71 13.05 -10.09
CA SER A 50 -10.05 14.22 -10.68
C SER A 50 -8.87 13.84 -11.59
N VAL A 51 -8.15 12.77 -11.30
CA VAL A 51 -7.07 12.23 -12.13
C VAL A 51 -7.64 11.60 -13.40
N LEU A 52 -8.63 10.71 -13.25
CA LEU A 52 -9.26 10.02 -14.38
C LEU A 52 -9.96 10.99 -15.34
N ASN A 53 -10.62 12.03 -14.81
CA ASN A 53 -11.26 13.09 -15.63
C ASN A 53 -10.27 13.93 -16.46
N ARG A 54 -8.97 13.80 -16.18
CA ARG A 54 -7.87 14.40 -16.97
C ARG A 54 -7.22 13.45 -17.95
N ASN A 55 -7.82 12.28 -18.18
CA ASN A 55 -7.25 11.20 -18.99
C ASN A 55 -5.87 10.75 -18.48
N MET A 56 -5.62 10.88 -17.18
CA MET A 56 -4.44 10.33 -16.53
C MET A 56 -4.78 8.96 -15.93
N ARG A 57 -3.79 8.10 -15.79
CA ARG A 57 -3.92 6.80 -15.15
C ARG A 57 -3.40 6.86 -13.72
N LEU A 58 -3.66 5.83 -12.95
CA LEU A 58 -3.28 5.70 -11.55
C LEU A 58 -2.12 4.74 -11.42
N ALA A 59 -1.29 4.94 -10.43
CA ALA A 59 -0.39 3.92 -9.92
C ALA A 59 -0.48 3.94 -8.38
N PHE A 60 -0.41 2.78 -7.75
CA PHE A 60 -0.63 2.69 -6.31
C PHE A 60 0.54 2.03 -5.59
N ARG A 61 0.87 2.57 -4.41
CA ARG A 61 1.58 1.87 -3.35
C ARG A 61 0.75 1.92 -2.08
N ILE A 62 0.42 0.74 -1.57
CA ILE A 62 -0.25 0.60 -0.28
C ILE A 62 0.81 0.47 0.80
N VAL A 63 0.59 1.11 1.95
CA VAL A 63 1.53 1.07 3.08
C VAL A 63 0.82 0.47 4.29
N VAL A 64 1.36 -0.63 4.82
CA VAL A 64 0.86 -1.26 6.06
C VAL A 64 1.64 -0.82 7.29
N ASP A 65 2.89 -0.36 7.09
CA ASP A 65 3.77 0.08 8.16
C ASP A 65 4.59 1.28 7.73
N GLY A 66 4.43 2.40 8.42
CA GLY A 66 5.10 3.64 8.11
C GLY A 66 5.61 4.32 9.38
N ARG A 67 6.87 4.77 9.34
CA ARG A 67 7.53 5.38 10.51
C ARG A 67 6.92 6.75 10.86
N ASP A 68 6.48 7.50 9.85
CA ASP A 68 6.15 8.93 9.93
C ASP A 68 4.72 9.29 9.47
N GLN A 69 3.93 8.32 9.05
CA GLN A 69 2.66 8.54 8.34
C GLN A 69 1.39 8.25 9.15
N GLY A 70 1.48 8.12 10.46
CA GLY A 70 0.33 7.77 11.29
C GLY A 70 0.10 6.26 11.43
N GLN A 71 -1.10 5.85 11.78
CA GLN A 71 -1.48 4.44 11.88
C GLN A 71 -1.79 3.91 10.47
N ASN A 72 -0.92 3.06 9.91
CA ASN A 72 -1.03 2.61 8.52
C ASN A 72 -1.90 1.35 8.36
N THR A 73 -1.78 0.38 9.25
CA THR A 73 -2.70 -0.75 9.34
C THR A 73 -3.95 -0.34 10.12
N PRO A 74 -5.17 -0.62 9.65
CA PRO A 74 -6.39 -0.26 10.36
C PRO A 74 -6.47 -0.87 11.75
N LEU A 75 -7.07 -0.15 12.72
CA LEU A 75 -7.15 -0.62 14.11
C LEU A 75 -7.99 -1.89 14.27
N TYR A 76 -9.03 -2.07 13.46
CA TYR A 76 -9.87 -3.26 13.50
C TYR A 76 -9.09 -4.57 13.28
N VAL A 77 -7.96 -4.51 12.58
CA VAL A 77 -7.08 -5.67 12.37
C VAL A 77 -6.48 -6.15 13.69
N PHE A 78 -6.05 -5.21 14.53
CA PHE A 78 -5.51 -5.50 15.86
C PHE A 78 -6.60 -5.83 16.88
N GLU A 79 -7.78 -5.25 16.73
CA GLU A 79 -8.97 -5.59 17.52
C GLU A 79 -9.46 -7.00 17.22
N ALA A 80 -9.27 -7.49 15.98
CA ALA A 80 -9.49 -8.87 15.59
C ALA A 80 -8.45 -9.86 16.13
N GLY A 81 -7.39 -9.39 16.79
CA GLY A 81 -6.39 -10.21 17.45
C GLY A 81 -5.03 -10.30 16.74
N ALA A 82 -4.81 -9.55 15.67
CA ALA A 82 -3.50 -9.51 15.01
C ALA A 82 -2.43 -8.99 15.98
N LYS A 83 -1.31 -9.70 16.04
CA LYS A 83 -0.17 -9.30 16.86
C LYS A 83 0.56 -8.10 16.23
N TRP A 84 1.17 -7.30 17.08
CA TRP A 84 1.82 -6.06 16.67
C TRP A 84 3.03 -5.72 17.55
N TYR A 85 3.87 -4.86 17.03
CA TYR A 85 4.94 -4.23 17.77
C TYR A 85 4.85 -2.70 17.66
N SER A 86 5.47 -2.00 18.60
CA SER A 86 5.64 -0.55 18.55
C SER A 86 7.02 -0.24 18.00
N ASP A 87 7.11 0.58 16.95
CA ASP A 87 8.40 1.04 16.46
C ASP A 87 8.92 2.14 17.40
N PRO A 88 10.03 1.91 18.14
CA PRO A 88 10.59 2.90 19.05
C PRO A 88 11.11 4.15 18.34
N ASN A 89 11.36 4.07 17.04
CA ASN A 89 11.84 5.19 16.24
C ASN A 89 10.70 6.04 15.64
N SER A 90 9.45 5.79 16.01
CA SER A 90 8.30 6.56 15.51
C SER A 90 8.26 8.00 15.99
N GLY A 91 9.05 8.36 17.01
CA GLY A 91 9.31 9.74 17.47
C GLY A 91 8.09 10.53 17.97
N LYS A 92 6.95 9.88 18.22
CA LYS A 92 5.70 10.53 18.59
C LYS A 92 5.10 9.94 19.86
N GLU A 93 4.41 10.79 20.62
CA GLU A 93 3.75 10.45 21.88
C GLU A 93 2.67 9.35 21.76
N THR A 94 2.15 9.11 20.57
CA THR A 94 1.13 8.08 20.34
C THR A 94 1.76 6.77 19.88
N VAL A 95 1.50 5.70 20.63
CA VAL A 95 1.90 4.34 20.28
C VAL A 95 1.21 3.95 18.96
N ARG A 96 2.02 3.67 17.93
CA ARG A 96 1.55 3.13 16.67
C ARG A 96 1.77 1.64 16.64
N LYS A 97 0.75 0.92 16.18
CA LYS A 97 0.80 -0.52 16.03
C LYS A 97 1.30 -0.86 14.64
N SER A 98 2.44 -1.54 14.56
CA SER A 98 2.99 -2.12 13.35
C SER A 98 2.72 -3.62 13.36
N PRO A 99 2.14 -4.21 12.30
CA PRO A 99 1.81 -5.63 12.30
C PRO A 99 3.06 -6.49 12.11
N TYR A 100 3.05 -7.70 12.69
CA TYR A 100 3.96 -8.76 12.25
C TYR A 100 3.42 -9.35 10.94
N PRO A 101 4.19 -9.37 9.84
CA PRO A 101 3.69 -9.87 8.55
C PRO A 101 3.49 -11.39 8.52
N ASP A 102 4.02 -12.12 9.49
CA ASP A 102 3.82 -13.57 9.69
C ASP A 102 2.66 -13.89 10.64
N ASP A 103 1.94 -12.89 11.16
CA ASP A 103 0.75 -13.12 11.96
C ASP A 103 -0.44 -13.58 11.08
N PRO A 104 -1.11 -14.69 11.40
CA PRO A 104 -2.17 -15.24 10.56
C PRO A 104 -3.42 -14.36 10.48
N VAL A 105 -3.76 -13.62 11.53
CA VAL A 105 -4.92 -12.71 11.53
C VAL A 105 -4.62 -11.50 10.63
N PHE A 106 -3.42 -10.94 10.71
CA PHE A 106 -2.97 -9.90 9.79
C PHE A 106 -3.06 -10.38 8.34
N GLN A 107 -2.53 -11.57 8.04
CA GLN A 107 -2.54 -12.13 6.69
C GLN A 107 -3.96 -12.33 6.16
N GLU A 108 -4.89 -12.83 6.97
CA GLU A 108 -6.30 -13.00 6.61
C GLU A 108 -6.95 -11.65 6.25
N LYS A 109 -6.83 -10.66 7.14
CA LYS A 109 -7.44 -9.34 6.94
C LYS A 109 -6.82 -8.60 5.76
N TYR A 110 -5.50 -8.70 5.59
CA TYR A 110 -4.82 -8.09 4.44
C TYR A 110 -5.19 -8.75 3.12
N THR A 111 -5.33 -10.08 3.11
CA THR A 111 -5.83 -10.83 1.94
C THR A 111 -7.20 -10.34 1.52
N THR A 112 -8.16 -10.28 2.44
CA THR A 112 -9.52 -9.77 2.18
C THR A 112 -9.50 -8.36 1.61
N PHE A 113 -8.67 -7.49 2.16
CA PHE A 113 -8.53 -6.12 1.67
C PHE A 113 -7.93 -6.07 0.25
N ILE A 114 -6.86 -6.83 -0.03
CA ILE A 114 -6.22 -6.82 -1.36
C ILE A 114 -7.16 -7.40 -2.42
N GLU A 115 -7.95 -8.42 -2.10
CA GLU A 115 -8.96 -8.96 -3.01
C GLU A 115 -10.05 -7.93 -3.34
N ALA A 116 -10.52 -7.17 -2.34
CA ALA A 116 -11.47 -6.07 -2.56
C ALA A 116 -10.84 -4.92 -3.37
N PHE A 117 -9.58 -4.57 -3.07
CA PHE A 117 -8.84 -3.54 -3.80
C PHE A 117 -8.62 -3.93 -5.27
N ALA A 118 -8.25 -5.17 -5.53
CA ALA A 118 -8.07 -5.66 -6.89
C ALA A 118 -9.38 -5.71 -7.67
N LYS A 119 -10.49 -6.08 -7.03
CA LYS A 119 -11.82 -6.03 -7.66
C LYS A 119 -12.15 -4.64 -8.20
N GLN A 120 -11.68 -3.59 -7.50
CA GLN A 120 -11.88 -2.20 -7.91
C GLN A 120 -10.85 -1.71 -8.93
N PHE A 121 -9.57 -2.09 -8.77
CA PHE A 121 -8.45 -1.44 -9.44
C PHE A 121 -7.61 -2.34 -10.37
N ASN A 122 -7.92 -3.63 -10.52
CA ASN A 122 -7.26 -4.49 -11.52
C ASN A 122 -7.81 -4.21 -12.94
N ASN A 123 -7.66 -2.97 -13.37
CA ASN A 123 -8.15 -2.47 -14.65
C ASN A 123 -7.06 -1.70 -15.39
N PRO A 124 -6.50 -2.24 -16.50
CA PRO A 124 -5.42 -1.60 -17.26
C PRO A 124 -5.83 -0.29 -17.94
N ASP A 125 -7.14 -0.01 -18.08
CA ASP A 125 -7.59 1.25 -18.66
C ASP A 125 -7.41 2.44 -17.71
N ILE A 126 -7.37 2.18 -16.39
CA ILE A 126 -7.28 3.23 -15.36
C ILE A 126 -6.05 3.11 -14.46
N VAL A 127 -5.40 1.95 -14.40
CA VAL A 127 -4.22 1.71 -13.55
C VAL A 127 -3.04 1.27 -14.40
N ASP A 128 -1.91 1.94 -14.24
CA ASP A 128 -0.65 1.61 -14.91
C ASP A 128 0.08 0.46 -14.23
N PHE A 129 0.18 0.51 -12.90
CA PHE A 129 0.88 -0.50 -12.11
C PHE A 129 0.54 -0.41 -10.62
N ILE A 130 0.81 -1.51 -9.91
CA ILE A 130 0.90 -1.55 -8.45
C ILE A 130 2.36 -1.65 -8.05
N ASP A 131 2.79 -0.78 -7.15
CA ASP A 131 4.18 -0.67 -6.70
C ASP A 131 4.35 -1.33 -5.32
N GLY A 132 5.08 -2.42 -5.29
CA GLY A 132 5.36 -3.20 -4.10
C GLY A 132 4.18 -4.00 -3.58
N TYR A 133 4.39 -4.70 -2.48
CA TYR A 133 3.40 -5.57 -1.83
C TYR A 133 2.90 -5.00 -0.49
N GLY A 134 3.14 -3.74 -0.23
CA GLY A 134 2.68 -3.03 0.96
C GLY A 134 3.44 -3.31 2.24
N LEU A 135 4.18 -4.41 2.32
CA LEU A 135 4.87 -4.86 3.53
C LEU A 135 6.12 -4.04 3.86
N GLY A 136 6.51 -4.04 5.13
CA GLY A 136 7.67 -3.30 5.63
C GLY A 136 7.46 -1.80 5.66
N LYS A 137 8.50 -1.08 6.11
CA LYS A 137 8.43 0.38 6.19
C LYS A 137 8.19 0.99 4.82
N TRP A 138 7.23 1.91 4.76
CA TRP A 138 6.80 2.61 3.55
C TRP A 138 6.28 1.74 2.40
N GLY A 139 5.95 0.46 2.67
CA GLY A 139 5.55 -0.49 1.65
C GLY A 139 6.69 -0.96 0.74
N GLU A 140 7.94 -0.81 1.20
CA GLU A 140 9.15 -1.08 0.41
C GLU A 140 9.89 -2.36 0.85
N ALA A 141 9.25 -3.22 1.62
CA ALA A 141 9.87 -4.38 2.29
C ALA A 141 11.12 -4.01 3.14
N HIS A 142 11.17 -2.74 3.58
CA HIS A 142 12.27 -2.21 4.38
C HIS A 142 12.02 -2.51 5.87
N SER A 143 13.07 -2.95 6.57
CA SER A 143 13.05 -3.14 8.05
C SER A 143 11.83 -3.94 8.53
N MET A 144 11.52 -5.04 7.85
CA MET A 144 10.44 -5.94 8.25
C MET A 144 10.79 -6.63 9.57
N VAL A 145 9.85 -6.62 10.50
CA VAL A 145 9.95 -7.31 11.79
C VAL A 145 8.98 -8.46 11.79
N TYR A 146 9.48 -9.67 12.10
CA TYR A 146 8.70 -10.90 12.16
C TYR A 146 8.53 -11.32 13.63
N GLU A 147 7.44 -11.99 13.94
CA GLU A 147 7.31 -12.69 15.23
C GLU A 147 8.29 -13.88 15.27
N ASP A 148 8.37 -14.64 14.17
CA ASP A 148 9.38 -15.66 13.95
C ASP A 148 10.06 -15.42 12.58
N TYR A 149 11.32 -15.03 12.62
CA TYR A 149 12.10 -14.74 11.41
C TYR A 149 12.21 -15.92 10.43
N SER A 150 12.05 -17.16 10.91
CA SER A 150 12.04 -18.35 10.05
C SER A 150 10.86 -18.38 9.07
N ASN A 151 9.80 -17.58 9.32
CA ASN A 151 8.63 -17.43 8.45
C ASN A 151 8.87 -16.49 7.27
N LYS A 152 10.02 -15.84 7.17
CA LYS A 152 10.29 -14.84 6.14
C LYS A 152 9.97 -15.33 4.72
N ALA A 153 10.46 -16.52 4.34
CA ALA A 153 10.19 -17.08 3.02
C ALA A 153 8.68 -17.31 2.79
N LYS A 154 7.99 -17.87 3.79
CA LYS A 154 6.54 -18.12 3.71
C LYS A 154 5.72 -16.83 3.55
N VAL A 155 6.12 -15.76 4.24
CA VAL A 155 5.50 -14.45 4.10
C VAL A 155 5.66 -13.90 2.68
N PHE A 156 6.83 -14.08 2.09
CA PHE A 156 7.07 -13.69 0.70
C PHE A 156 6.23 -14.48 -0.28
N ASP A 157 6.22 -15.80 -0.15
CA ASP A 157 5.42 -16.68 -1.01
C ASP A 157 3.94 -16.34 -0.90
N TRP A 158 3.45 -16.08 0.31
CA TRP A 158 2.08 -15.65 0.53
C TRP A 158 1.76 -14.32 -0.17
N VAL A 159 2.53 -13.27 0.10
CA VAL A 159 2.19 -11.93 -0.40
C VAL A 159 2.38 -11.81 -1.91
N THR A 160 3.43 -12.42 -2.47
CA THR A 160 3.66 -12.42 -3.92
C THR A 160 2.58 -13.21 -4.66
N SER A 161 2.19 -14.38 -4.12
CA SER A 161 1.09 -15.18 -4.68
C SER A 161 -0.25 -14.45 -4.59
N LEU A 162 -0.50 -13.75 -3.47
CA LEU A 162 -1.72 -12.93 -3.30
C LEU A 162 -1.81 -11.87 -4.39
N TYR A 163 -0.77 -11.05 -4.55
CA TYR A 163 -0.78 -9.99 -5.54
C TYR A 163 -0.82 -10.51 -6.97
N ALA A 164 -0.05 -11.57 -7.29
CA ALA A 164 -0.03 -12.16 -8.63
C ALA A 164 -1.40 -12.70 -9.05
N ARG A 165 -2.16 -13.34 -8.13
CA ARG A 165 -3.51 -13.82 -8.46
C ARG A 165 -4.56 -12.71 -8.51
N CYS A 166 -4.35 -11.62 -7.75
CA CYS A 166 -5.32 -10.51 -7.68
C CYS A 166 -5.14 -9.49 -8.81
N PHE A 167 -3.91 -9.27 -9.26
CA PHE A 167 -3.57 -8.28 -10.28
C PHE A 167 -2.97 -8.94 -11.52
N ASP A 168 -3.77 -9.76 -12.19
CA ASP A 168 -3.35 -10.49 -13.38
C ASP A 168 -3.42 -9.66 -14.69
N ARG A 169 -4.01 -8.45 -14.62
CA ARG A 169 -4.22 -7.57 -15.77
C ARG A 169 -3.32 -6.36 -15.84
N ILE A 170 -2.61 -6.05 -14.76
CA ILE A 170 -1.75 -4.86 -14.65
C ILE A 170 -0.36 -5.24 -14.12
N PRO A 171 0.69 -4.47 -14.49
CA PRO A 171 2.04 -4.73 -14.01
C PRO A 171 2.17 -4.60 -12.49
N LEU A 172 2.93 -5.50 -11.89
CA LEU A 172 3.37 -5.44 -10.51
C LEU A 172 4.85 -5.06 -10.47
N LEU A 173 5.19 -4.01 -9.75
CA LEU A 173 6.57 -3.58 -9.53
C LEU A 173 7.05 -4.07 -8.16
N ILE A 174 8.28 -4.55 -8.09
CA ILE A 174 8.88 -5.08 -6.87
C ILE A 174 10.26 -4.51 -6.64
N ASN A 175 10.58 -4.24 -5.38
CA ASN A 175 11.93 -3.92 -4.94
C ASN A 175 12.73 -5.21 -4.72
N TYR A 176 13.28 -5.73 -5.80
CA TYR A 176 13.90 -7.06 -5.86
C TYR A 176 14.99 -7.31 -4.80
N HIS A 177 15.93 -6.39 -4.62
CA HIS A 177 17.05 -6.64 -3.69
C HIS A 177 16.66 -6.64 -2.22
N ARG A 178 15.55 -6.06 -1.84
CA ARG A 178 15.06 -6.15 -0.45
C ARG A 178 14.42 -7.49 -0.14
N LEU A 179 13.91 -8.16 -1.16
CA LEU A 179 13.17 -9.39 -1.03
C LEU A 179 14.06 -10.61 -1.19
N VAL A 180 14.97 -10.60 -2.15
CA VAL A 180 15.72 -11.80 -2.57
C VAL A 180 17.20 -11.69 -2.21
N ALA A 181 17.87 -10.59 -2.48
CA ALA A 181 19.31 -10.46 -2.35
C ALA A 181 19.84 -10.44 -0.90
N ALA A 182 19.01 -10.10 0.08
CA ALA A 182 19.43 -10.10 1.50
C ALA A 182 19.57 -11.49 2.11
N ASN A 183 19.28 -12.56 1.36
CA ASN A 183 19.12 -13.89 1.91
C ASN A 183 20.05 -14.96 1.37
N ASN A 184 21.09 -14.62 0.58
CA ASN A 184 21.92 -15.66 -0.01
C ASN A 184 21.09 -16.88 -0.39
N VAL A 185 20.11 -16.68 -1.28
CA VAL A 185 19.43 -17.81 -1.90
C VAL A 185 20.46 -18.43 -2.83
N THR A 186 21.22 -19.35 -2.28
CA THR A 186 22.03 -20.30 -3.05
C THR A 186 21.12 -21.38 -3.59
#